data_2ca92696482051ed76b1c30f7c14d616
#
_entry.id   2ca92696482051ed76b1c30f7c14d616
#
_cell.length_a   1.000
_cell.length_b   1.000
_cell.length_c   1.000
_cell.angle_alpha   90.00
_cell.angle_beta   90.00
_cell.angle_gamma   90.00
#
_symmetry.space_group_name_H-M   'P 1'
#
loop_
_entity.id
_entity.type
_entity.pdbx_description
1 polymer ?
#
loop_
_entity_poly.entity_id
_entity_poly.type
_entity_poly.pdbx_seq_one_letter_code
_entity_poly.pdbx_strand_id
1 'polypeptide(L)'
;MIGLLIQDNQYEQDIRELLMSFYPGETYAHEVKDGLGFYVETRLGDSAVSVLIWENGAAPEGWKLSDSRTRPSDLSDHSATKNVIKKMFYLMLAARTGKEMPWGSLTGIRPTKIALTRLEEGWKEEDIRSFMKETYLASDDKIDLSIEIAAREKKLLEPLDYERGYSLYVGIPFCPTTC
;
A
#
# COMPACT_ATOMS: atom_id res chain seq x y z
N MET A 1 -19.44 -5.20 -5.56
CA MET A 1 -18.73 -4.23 -6.44
C MET A 1 -18.41 -2.99 -5.63
N ILE A 2 -17.22 -2.41 -5.80
CA ILE A 2 -16.75 -1.22 -5.07
C ILE A 2 -16.44 -0.11 -6.07
N GLY A 3 -16.85 1.13 -5.79
CA GLY A 3 -16.53 2.29 -6.62
C GLY A 3 -15.19 2.92 -6.23
N LEU A 4 -14.42 3.39 -7.21
CA LEU A 4 -13.17 4.11 -7.06
C LEU A 4 -13.27 5.46 -7.78
N LEU A 5 -13.34 6.54 -7.00
CA LEU A 5 -13.35 7.91 -7.52
C LEU A 5 -12.05 8.59 -7.07
N ILE A 6 -10.97 8.23 -7.74
CA ILE A 6 -9.64 8.69 -7.41
C ILE A 6 -9.32 9.92 -8.24
N GLN A 7 -9.14 11.07 -7.58
CA GLN A 7 -8.90 12.36 -8.26
C GLN A 7 -7.64 12.35 -9.11
N ASP A 8 -6.60 11.64 -8.66
CA ASP A 8 -5.35 11.47 -9.41
C ASP A 8 -5.07 9.98 -9.64
N ASN A 9 -5.16 9.55 -10.89
CA ASN A 9 -5.04 8.16 -11.30
C ASN A 9 -3.69 7.51 -10.91
N GLN A 10 -2.65 8.30 -10.65
CA GLN A 10 -1.37 7.74 -10.22
C GLN A 10 -1.43 7.00 -8.87
N TYR A 11 -2.45 7.27 -8.04
CA TYR A 11 -2.68 6.58 -6.76
C TYR A 11 -3.68 5.42 -6.84
N GLU A 12 -4.37 5.26 -7.96
CA GLU A 12 -5.47 4.30 -8.10
C GLU A 12 -5.04 2.86 -7.87
N GLN A 13 -3.93 2.45 -8.50
CA GLN A 13 -3.45 1.09 -8.37
C GLN A 13 -3.14 0.73 -6.91
N ASP A 14 -2.47 1.62 -6.17
CA ASP A 14 -2.13 1.41 -4.76
C ASP A 14 -3.37 1.27 -3.88
N ILE A 15 -4.40 2.08 -4.13
CA ILE A 15 -5.67 2.04 -3.41
C ILE A 15 -6.42 0.75 -3.74
N ARG A 16 -6.48 0.37 -5.02
CA ARG A 16 -7.12 -0.86 -5.47
C ARG A 16 -6.46 -2.10 -4.87
N GLU A 17 -5.13 -2.18 -4.87
CA GLU A 17 -4.41 -3.31 -4.28
C GLU A 17 -4.69 -3.43 -2.78
N LEU A 18 -4.79 -2.31 -2.08
CA LEU A 18 -5.14 -2.31 -0.66
C LEU A 18 -6.59 -2.77 -0.46
N LEU A 19 -7.54 -2.32 -1.29
CA LEU A 19 -8.92 -2.83 -1.27
C LEU A 19 -8.99 -4.33 -1.53
N MET A 20 -8.24 -4.83 -2.50
CA MET A 20 -8.20 -6.26 -2.82
C MET A 20 -7.74 -7.10 -1.63
N SER A 21 -6.86 -6.58 -0.77
CA SER A 21 -6.42 -7.30 0.43
C SER A 21 -7.53 -7.42 1.48
N PHE A 22 -8.42 -6.43 1.59
CA PHE A 22 -9.56 -6.44 2.53
C PHE A 22 -10.81 -7.12 1.95
N TYR A 23 -11.02 -6.98 0.63
CA TYR A 23 -12.20 -7.45 -0.11
C TYR A 23 -11.77 -8.28 -1.33
N PRO A 24 -11.21 -9.48 -1.11
CA PRO A 24 -10.77 -10.35 -2.20
C PRO A 24 -11.95 -10.79 -3.06
N GLY A 25 -11.77 -10.78 -4.38
CA GLY A 25 -12.79 -11.18 -5.34
C GLY A 25 -13.82 -10.11 -5.71
N GLU A 26 -13.76 -8.92 -5.11
CA GLU A 26 -14.63 -7.82 -5.51
C GLU A 26 -14.21 -7.22 -6.86
N THR A 27 -15.21 -6.74 -7.60
CA THR A 27 -15.02 -5.98 -8.82
C THR A 27 -15.08 -4.49 -8.56
N TYR A 28 -14.45 -3.69 -9.41
CA TYR A 28 -14.30 -2.26 -9.24
C TYR A 28 -14.97 -1.47 -10.36
N ALA A 29 -15.46 -0.28 -10.06
CA ALA A 29 -16.02 0.66 -11.02
C ALA A 29 -15.44 2.06 -10.78
N HIS A 30 -15.19 2.80 -11.85
CA HIS A 30 -14.59 4.14 -11.79
C HIS A 30 -15.65 5.26 -11.85
N GLU A 31 -16.90 4.91 -11.68
CA GLU A 31 -18.04 5.80 -11.67
C GLU A 31 -19.04 5.39 -10.59
N VAL A 32 -19.82 6.34 -10.11
CA VAL A 32 -20.95 6.05 -9.21
C VAL A 32 -22.09 5.48 -10.05
N LYS A 33 -22.49 4.26 -9.74
CA LYS A 33 -23.59 3.57 -10.43
C LYS A 33 -24.36 2.65 -9.47
N ASP A 34 -25.48 2.16 -9.94
CA ASP A 34 -26.27 1.18 -9.19
C ASP A 34 -25.51 -0.12 -8.96
N GLY A 35 -25.76 -0.76 -7.84
CA GLY A 35 -25.14 -2.03 -7.46
C GLY A 35 -23.77 -1.92 -6.78
N LEU A 36 -23.28 -0.71 -6.49
CA LEU A 36 -22.13 -0.52 -5.62
C LEU A 36 -22.52 -0.77 -4.16
N GLY A 37 -21.71 -1.51 -3.43
CA GLY A 37 -21.84 -1.64 -1.97
C GLY A 37 -21.40 -0.36 -1.25
N PHE A 38 -20.29 0.22 -1.70
CA PHE A 38 -19.76 1.51 -1.26
C PHE A 38 -18.81 2.06 -2.33
N TYR A 39 -18.41 3.32 -2.21
CA TYR A 39 -17.32 3.84 -3.01
C TYR A 39 -16.32 4.63 -2.17
N VAL A 40 -15.10 4.67 -2.66
CA VAL A 40 -13.97 5.41 -2.10
C VAL A 40 -13.68 6.60 -2.99
N GLU A 41 -13.50 7.75 -2.38
CA GLU A 41 -13.12 8.99 -3.05
C GLU A 41 -11.83 9.53 -2.45
N THR A 42 -10.92 10.00 -3.30
CA THR A 42 -9.77 10.79 -2.85
C THR A 42 -9.88 12.21 -3.34
N ARG A 43 -9.53 13.16 -2.50
CA ARG A 43 -9.47 14.59 -2.83
C ARG A 43 -8.10 15.14 -2.48
N LEU A 44 -7.50 15.82 -3.44
CA LEU A 44 -6.23 16.52 -3.28
C LEU A 44 -6.52 18.03 -3.15
N GLY A 45 -6.19 18.61 -2.01
CA GLY A 45 -6.22 20.05 -1.79
C GLY A 45 -4.82 20.66 -2.00
N ASP A 46 -4.62 21.93 -1.66
CA ASP A 46 -3.34 22.61 -1.88
C ASP A 46 -2.20 22.05 -1.01
N SER A 47 -2.50 21.58 0.19
CA SER A 47 -1.49 21.08 1.16
C SER A 47 -2.00 19.92 1.99
N ALA A 48 -3.05 19.26 1.55
CA ALA A 48 -3.65 18.13 2.26
C ALA A 48 -4.32 17.16 1.30
N VAL A 49 -4.40 15.91 1.73
CA VAL A 49 -5.12 14.86 1.03
C VAL A 49 -6.22 14.30 1.92
N SER A 50 -7.37 14.01 1.32
CA SER A 50 -8.52 13.40 1.97
C SER A 50 -8.87 12.07 1.34
N VAL A 51 -9.29 11.12 2.17
CA VAL A 51 -9.90 9.85 1.77
C VAL A 51 -11.29 9.79 2.38
N LEU A 52 -12.28 9.50 1.56
CA LEU A 52 -13.68 9.44 1.94
C LEU A 52 -14.27 8.08 1.54
N ILE A 53 -15.13 7.53 2.40
CA ILE A 53 -15.90 6.31 2.11
C ILE A 53 -17.39 6.68 2.15
N TRP A 54 -18.07 6.36 1.06
CA TRP A 54 -19.50 6.62 0.89
C TRP A 54 -20.25 5.30 0.80
N GLU A 55 -21.35 5.20 1.51
CA GLU A 55 -22.27 4.06 1.49
C GLU A 55 -23.60 4.44 0.85
N ASN A 56 -24.24 3.45 0.28
CA ASN A 56 -25.59 3.64 -0.25
C ASN A 56 -26.56 3.84 0.93
N GLY A 57 -27.14 5.02 1.02
CA GLY A 57 -28.20 5.33 1.97
C GLY A 57 -29.54 4.76 1.51
N ALA A 58 -30.42 4.43 2.45
CA ALA A 58 -31.80 4.07 2.11
C ALA A 58 -32.49 5.25 1.40
N ALA A 59 -32.96 4.99 0.18
CA ALA A 59 -33.55 5.96 -0.75
C ALA A 59 -34.38 7.09 -0.13
N PRO A 60 -34.55 8.25 -0.80
CA PRO A 60 -34.26 8.57 -2.20
C PRO A 60 -33.03 9.44 -2.45
N GLU A 61 -32.29 9.81 -1.41
CA GLU A 61 -31.27 10.86 -1.49
C GLU A 61 -29.84 10.38 -1.80
N GLY A 62 -29.63 9.09 -2.05
CA GLY A 62 -28.38 8.63 -2.59
C GLY A 62 -27.32 8.29 -1.53
N TRP A 63 -26.09 8.65 -1.79
CA TRP A 63 -24.91 8.24 -1.05
C TRP A 63 -24.70 9.04 0.23
N LYS A 64 -24.39 8.35 1.33
CA LYS A 64 -24.09 8.96 2.63
C LYS A 64 -22.62 8.80 2.94
N LEU A 65 -21.96 9.87 3.35
CA LEU A 65 -20.60 9.83 3.87
C LEU A 65 -20.56 8.99 5.14
N SER A 66 -19.84 7.89 5.09
CA SER A 66 -19.72 6.92 6.17
C SER A 66 -18.46 7.17 7.01
N ASP A 67 -17.32 7.48 6.35
CA ASP A 67 -16.07 7.82 7.02
C ASP A 67 -15.26 8.81 6.17
N SER A 68 -14.47 9.65 6.82
CA SER A 68 -13.56 10.56 6.14
C SER A 68 -12.32 10.86 6.97
N ARG A 69 -11.18 10.95 6.32
CA ARG A 69 -9.92 11.35 6.93
C ARG A 69 -9.17 12.32 6.05
N THR A 70 -8.59 13.35 6.67
CA THR A 70 -7.76 14.35 6.01
C THR A 70 -6.44 14.46 6.74
N ARG A 71 -5.35 14.55 5.99
CA ARG A 71 -4.00 14.77 6.53
C ARG A 71 -3.24 15.77 5.68
N PRO A 72 -2.39 16.59 6.30
CA PRO A 72 -1.41 17.38 5.57
C PRO A 72 -0.49 16.47 4.74
N SER A 73 -0.16 16.92 3.54
CA SER A 73 0.78 16.24 2.66
C SER A 73 1.45 17.25 1.75
N ASP A 74 2.75 17.05 1.51
CA ASP A 74 3.45 17.74 0.44
C ASP A 74 3.16 16.99 -0.87
N LEU A 75 2.26 17.55 -1.67
CA LEU A 75 1.84 16.94 -2.92
C LEU A 75 2.94 16.90 -4.00
N SER A 76 4.04 17.61 -3.79
CA SER A 76 5.22 17.51 -4.65
C SER A 76 6.02 16.23 -4.40
N ASP A 77 5.92 15.65 -3.20
CA ASP A 77 6.45 14.31 -2.88
C ASP A 77 5.37 13.25 -3.09
N HIS A 78 5.36 12.69 -4.29
CA HIS A 78 4.45 11.61 -4.66
C HIS A 78 4.54 10.40 -3.71
N SER A 79 5.74 10.01 -3.29
CA SER A 79 5.95 8.84 -2.44
C SER A 79 5.42 9.06 -1.02
N ALA A 80 5.68 10.24 -0.45
CA ALA A 80 5.15 10.61 0.86
C ALA A 80 3.62 10.71 0.81
N THR A 81 3.06 11.38 -0.19
CA THR A 81 1.61 11.51 -0.39
C THR A 81 0.93 10.15 -0.52
N LYS A 82 1.49 9.25 -1.33
CA LYS A 82 1.02 7.87 -1.45
C LYS A 82 0.95 7.15 -0.11
N ASN A 83 2.02 7.22 0.69
CA ASN A 83 2.06 6.58 2.00
C ASN A 83 1.01 7.17 2.95
N VAL A 84 0.77 8.48 2.92
CA VAL A 84 -0.28 9.13 3.70
C VAL A 84 -1.67 8.62 3.30
N ILE A 85 -1.96 8.57 2.01
CA ILE A 85 -3.24 8.03 1.48
C ILE A 85 -3.42 6.58 1.91
N LYS A 86 -2.43 5.72 1.66
CA LYS A 86 -2.50 4.29 1.99
C LYS A 86 -2.67 4.06 3.48
N LYS A 87 -1.97 4.80 4.32
CA LYS A 87 -2.10 4.69 5.78
C LYS A 87 -3.48 5.10 6.26
N MET A 88 -4.01 6.23 5.79
CA MET A 88 -5.37 6.65 6.14
C MET A 88 -6.39 5.60 5.72
N PHE A 89 -6.29 5.16 4.48
CA PHE A 89 -7.22 4.21 3.90
C PHE A 89 -7.17 2.84 4.60
N TYR A 90 -5.97 2.33 4.88
CA TYR A 90 -5.80 1.12 5.67
C TYR A 90 -6.53 1.19 7.02
N LEU A 91 -6.34 2.28 7.77
CA LEU A 91 -6.99 2.47 9.07
C LEU A 91 -8.51 2.55 8.97
N MET A 92 -9.05 3.12 7.88
CA MET A 92 -10.49 3.16 7.62
C MET A 92 -11.02 1.76 7.31
N LEU A 93 -10.33 1.00 6.46
CA LEU A 93 -10.71 -0.37 6.11
C LEU A 93 -10.58 -1.33 7.29
N ALA A 94 -9.53 -1.21 8.10
CA ALA A 94 -9.33 -2.02 9.30
C ALA A 94 -10.47 -1.77 10.31
N ALA A 95 -10.81 -0.51 10.57
CA ALA A 95 -11.94 -0.15 11.44
C ALA A 95 -13.28 -0.68 10.90
N ARG A 96 -13.50 -0.61 9.58
CA ARG A 96 -14.72 -1.06 8.92
C ARG A 96 -14.90 -2.58 8.94
N THR A 97 -13.82 -3.33 8.76
CA THR A 97 -13.86 -4.78 8.58
C THR A 97 -13.50 -5.57 9.83
N GLY A 98 -12.88 -4.94 10.82
CA GLY A 98 -12.29 -5.62 11.97
C GLY A 98 -11.06 -6.47 11.62
N LYS A 99 -10.49 -6.31 10.41
CA LYS A 99 -9.32 -7.08 9.95
C LYS A 99 -8.06 -6.25 10.08
N GLU A 100 -6.98 -6.92 10.45
CA GLU A 100 -5.63 -6.37 10.40
C GLU A 100 -4.79 -7.16 9.39
N MET A 101 -4.07 -6.44 8.52
CA MET A 101 -3.17 -7.06 7.56
C MET A 101 -1.76 -7.09 8.14
N PRO A 102 -1.07 -8.25 8.13
CA PRO A 102 0.26 -8.38 8.74
C PRO A 102 1.30 -7.41 8.16
N TRP A 103 1.16 -7.05 6.88
CA TRP A 103 2.01 -6.07 6.21
C TRP A 103 1.49 -4.64 6.28
N GLY A 104 0.41 -4.39 7.05
CA GLY A 104 -0.22 -3.09 7.15
C GLY A 104 -0.67 -2.55 5.80
N SER A 105 -0.27 -1.33 5.48
CA SER A 105 -0.59 -0.68 4.20
C SER A 105 0.33 -1.08 3.04
N LEU A 106 1.33 -1.97 3.26
CA LEU A 106 2.21 -2.45 2.19
C LEU A 106 1.49 -3.47 1.31
N THR A 107 1.42 -3.20 0.02
CA THR A 107 0.84 -4.10 -1.00
C THR A 107 1.85 -4.52 -2.07
N GLY A 108 3.11 -4.10 -1.93
CA GLY A 108 4.17 -4.40 -2.90
C GLY A 108 4.69 -5.83 -2.82
N ILE A 109 5.33 -6.28 -3.89
CA ILE A 109 5.83 -7.66 -4.05
C ILE A 109 7.06 -7.94 -3.17
N ARG A 110 7.83 -6.91 -2.80
CA ARG A 110 9.12 -7.08 -2.11
C ARG A 110 9.24 -6.10 -0.93
N PRO A 111 8.48 -6.30 0.16
CA PRO A 111 8.51 -5.40 1.32
C PRO A 111 9.87 -5.35 2.02
N THR A 112 10.67 -6.42 1.94
CA THR A 112 12.04 -6.49 2.48
C THR A 112 13.01 -5.50 1.85
N LYS A 113 12.73 -5.00 0.62
CA LYS A 113 13.54 -3.96 -0.02
C LYS A 113 13.61 -2.68 0.81
N ILE A 114 12.54 -2.36 1.56
CA ILE A 114 12.51 -1.17 2.42
C ILE A 114 13.58 -1.30 3.51
N ALA A 115 13.62 -2.44 4.21
CA ALA A 115 14.61 -2.69 5.24
C ALA A 115 16.04 -2.74 4.65
N LEU A 116 16.22 -3.38 3.49
CA LEU A 116 17.53 -3.46 2.82
C LEU A 116 18.07 -2.07 2.49
N THR A 117 17.26 -1.22 1.84
CA THR A 117 17.68 0.15 1.48
C THR A 117 18.09 0.94 2.73
N ARG A 118 17.32 0.84 3.83
CA ARG A 118 17.66 1.54 5.08
C ARG A 118 18.94 1.00 5.72
N LEU A 119 19.19 -0.32 5.69
CA LEU A 119 20.45 -0.91 6.15
C LEU A 119 21.64 -0.45 5.28
N GLU A 120 21.46 -0.30 3.98
CA GLU A 120 22.48 0.22 3.06
C GLU A 120 22.79 1.69 3.33
N GLU A 121 21.78 2.48 3.70
CA GLU A 121 21.91 3.87 4.15
C GLU A 121 22.52 4.00 5.55
N GLY A 122 22.79 2.89 6.24
CA GLY A 122 23.42 2.88 7.57
C GLY A 122 22.45 3.07 8.74
N TRP A 123 21.15 2.92 8.54
CA TRP A 123 20.19 3.00 9.63
C TRP A 123 20.37 1.83 10.61
N LYS A 124 20.10 2.08 11.89
CA LYS A 124 20.01 1.03 12.89
C LYS A 124 18.70 0.24 12.75
N GLU A 125 18.73 -1.02 13.13
CA GLU A 125 17.53 -1.88 13.07
C GLU A 125 16.35 -1.31 13.86
N GLU A 126 16.59 -0.66 14.99
CA GLU A 126 15.57 -0.01 15.81
C GLU A 126 14.86 1.14 15.07
N ASP A 127 15.63 1.93 14.31
CA ASP A 127 15.09 3.05 13.52
C ASP A 127 14.28 2.51 12.33
N ILE A 128 14.76 1.43 11.70
CA ILE A 128 14.04 0.73 10.62
C ILE A 128 12.72 0.17 11.14
N ARG A 129 12.74 -0.44 12.33
CA ARG A 129 11.54 -0.98 13.00
C ARG A 129 10.51 0.11 13.23
N SER A 130 10.91 1.22 13.85
CA SER A 130 10.04 2.35 14.12
C SER A 130 9.47 2.93 12.83
N PHE A 131 10.31 3.11 11.82
CA PHE A 131 9.91 3.61 10.51
C PHE A 131 8.87 2.71 9.83
N MET A 132 9.09 1.40 9.80
CA MET A 132 8.15 0.46 9.15
C MET A 132 6.83 0.38 9.92
N LYS A 133 6.88 0.43 11.26
CA LYS A 133 5.69 0.42 12.10
C LYS A 133 4.87 1.71 11.95
N GLU A 134 5.51 2.85 11.97
CA GLU A 134 4.84 4.15 11.89
C GLU A 134 4.34 4.48 10.50
N THR A 135 5.13 4.19 9.48
CA THR A 135 4.80 4.54 8.09
C THR A 135 3.80 3.58 7.48
N TYR A 136 4.03 2.27 7.67
CA TYR A 136 3.28 1.24 6.96
C TYR A 136 2.32 0.45 7.85
N LEU A 137 2.39 0.59 9.16
CA LEU A 137 1.57 -0.17 10.12
C LEU A 137 1.79 -1.69 10.01
N ALA A 138 2.98 -2.12 9.61
CA ALA A 138 3.34 -3.52 9.55
C ALA A 138 3.43 -4.12 10.97
N SER A 139 3.11 -5.41 11.11
CA SER A 139 3.24 -6.13 12.38
C SER A 139 4.70 -6.35 12.76
N ASP A 140 4.97 -6.47 14.06
CA ASP A 140 6.33 -6.66 14.56
C ASP A 140 7.00 -7.91 13.94
N ASP A 141 6.27 -9.02 13.80
CA ASP A 141 6.77 -10.25 13.16
C ASP A 141 7.21 -10.02 11.70
N LYS A 142 6.47 -9.19 10.95
CA LYS A 142 6.80 -8.90 9.54
C LYS A 142 7.95 -7.90 9.42
N ILE A 143 8.05 -6.99 10.37
CA ILE A 143 9.20 -6.08 10.46
C ILE A 143 10.46 -6.87 10.78
N ASP A 144 10.42 -7.75 11.79
CA ASP A 144 11.56 -8.59 12.17
C ASP A 144 12.01 -9.48 11.01
N LEU A 145 11.08 -10.14 10.35
CA LEU A 145 11.35 -10.93 9.16
C LEU A 145 11.99 -10.09 8.05
N SER A 146 11.52 -8.87 7.83
CA SER A 146 12.07 -7.98 6.80
C SER A 146 13.50 -7.59 7.09
N ILE A 147 13.80 -7.24 8.35
CA ILE A 147 15.16 -6.85 8.77
C ILE A 147 16.10 -8.06 8.69
N GLU A 148 15.67 -9.23 9.17
CA GLU A 148 16.48 -10.45 9.10
C GLU A 148 16.82 -10.84 7.65
N ILE A 149 15.83 -10.83 6.76
CA ILE A 149 16.06 -11.14 5.33
C ILE A 149 16.98 -10.10 4.70
N ALA A 150 16.76 -8.81 4.97
CA ALA A 150 17.59 -7.74 4.45
C ALA A 150 19.04 -7.84 4.91
N ALA A 151 19.28 -8.16 6.18
CA ALA A 151 20.63 -8.36 6.72
C ALA A 151 21.33 -9.56 6.05
N ARG A 152 20.63 -10.67 5.84
CA ARG A 152 21.14 -11.83 5.12
C ARG A 152 21.45 -11.51 3.65
N GLU A 153 20.53 -10.81 2.98
CA GLU A 153 20.69 -10.37 1.58
C GLU A 153 21.92 -9.47 1.45
N LYS A 154 22.06 -8.46 2.30
CA LYS A 154 23.22 -7.56 2.33
C LYS A 154 24.54 -8.35 2.44
N LYS A 155 24.61 -9.30 3.38
CA LYS A 155 25.81 -10.14 3.57
C LYS A 155 26.12 -11.02 2.36
N LEU A 156 25.09 -11.58 1.70
CA LEU A 156 25.29 -12.41 0.50
C LEU A 156 25.74 -11.59 -0.70
N LEU A 157 25.33 -10.33 -0.76
CA LEU A 157 25.63 -9.45 -1.87
C LEU A 157 26.94 -8.66 -1.69
N GLU A 158 27.43 -8.54 -0.45
CA GLU A 158 28.66 -7.81 -0.10
C GLU A 158 29.89 -8.17 -0.99
N PRO A 159 30.15 -9.45 -1.33
CA PRO A 159 31.29 -9.82 -2.18
C PRO A 159 31.07 -9.54 -3.67
N LEU A 160 29.88 -9.12 -4.08
CA LEU A 160 29.57 -8.87 -5.49
C LEU A 160 29.89 -7.43 -5.89
N ASP A 161 30.60 -7.28 -7.00
CA ASP A 161 30.85 -5.96 -7.61
C ASP A 161 29.68 -5.56 -8.50
N TYR A 162 28.70 -4.85 -7.93
CA TYR A 162 27.51 -4.43 -8.70
C TYR A 162 27.79 -3.35 -9.73
N GLU A 163 28.81 -2.52 -9.52
CA GLU A 163 29.10 -1.40 -10.41
C GLU A 163 29.78 -1.86 -11.69
N ARG A 164 30.57 -2.93 -11.62
CA ARG A 164 31.38 -3.45 -12.74
C ARG A 164 30.99 -4.85 -13.17
N GLY A 165 30.13 -5.50 -12.41
CA GLY A 165 29.62 -6.84 -12.70
C GLY A 165 28.37 -6.82 -13.58
N TYR A 166 27.94 -8.01 -13.99
CA TYR A 166 26.65 -8.21 -14.65
C TYR A 166 25.93 -9.43 -14.06
N SER A 167 24.60 -9.40 -14.13
CA SER A 167 23.77 -10.54 -13.76
C SER A 167 23.23 -11.19 -15.03
N LEU A 168 23.40 -12.51 -15.15
CA LEU A 168 22.80 -13.29 -16.22
C LEU A 168 21.52 -13.95 -15.71
N TYR A 169 20.37 -13.55 -16.28
CA TYR A 169 19.10 -14.21 -16.03
C TYR A 169 18.80 -15.19 -17.17
N VAL A 170 18.68 -16.48 -16.85
CA VAL A 170 18.30 -17.52 -17.79
C VAL A 170 16.85 -17.90 -17.50
N GLY A 171 15.93 -17.38 -18.32
CA GLY A 171 14.51 -17.69 -18.24
C GLY A 171 14.13 -18.90 -19.11
N ILE A 172 13.27 -19.78 -18.61
CA ILE A 172 12.64 -20.84 -19.38
C ILE A 172 11.29 -20.29 -19.87
N PRO A 173 11.14 -19.98 -21.20
CA PRO A 173 9.95 -19.27 -21.69
C PRO A 173 8.69 -20.15 -21.74
N PHE A 174 8.83 -21.45 -21.58
CA PHE A 174 7.73 -22.40 -21.59
C PHE A 174 7.72 -23.23 -20.32
N CYS A 175 6.62 -23.10 -19.58
CA CYS A 175 6.32 -23.99 -18.48
C CYS A 175 5.20 -24.95 -18.92
N PRO A 176 5.40 -26.27 -18.90
CA PRO A 176 4.36 -27.23 -19.32
C PRO A 176 3.16 -27.26 -18.37
N THR A 177 3.32 -26.72 -17.17
CA THR A 177 2.26 -26.58 -16.16
C THR A 177 2.35 -25.19 -15.51
N THR A 178 1.22 -24.70 -15.01
CA THR A 178 1.19 -23.46 -14.22
C THR A 178 1.85 -23.70 -12.87
N CYS A 179 2.78 -22.85 -12.50
CA CYS A 179 3.37 -22.89 -11.16
C CYS A 179 2.37 -22.45 -10.10
#